data_2a49ad2ac98429f2ea7866be925eafb1
#
_entry.id   2a49ad2ac98429f2ea7866be925eafb1
#
_cell.length_a   1.000
_cell.length_b   1.000
_cell.length_c   1.000
_cell.angle_alpha   90.00
_cell.angle_beta   90.00
_cell.angle_gamma   90.00
#
_symmetry.space_group_name_H-M   'P 1'
#
loop_
_entity.id
_entity.type
_entity.pdbx_description
1 polymer ?
#
loop_
_entity_poly.entity_id
_entity_poly.type
_entity_poly.pdbx_seq_one_letter_code
_entity_poly.pdbx_strand_id
1 'polypeptide(L)'
;MTVSERLIPSPQGDPTLIVIPTYNEMETLPDILTRVWAHVPHAHILIVDDSSPDGTGEWVDSRREDEERLHVLHRPAKSGLATAYVDGMGWGIEQGYPFILQMDADGSHRPVDLPKLLARMAGPDKPDLVIGSRWVPGGAINGWSSKRVALSKAGNYYVRFCLGTPVKDATAGLRLHRSAFLAQHEVLGRVATTGFGFQVEMTELERSLGAVITEVPITFDERIAGESKLDSSIFVEELVMVTKGGLGRLTQAARRAFSK
;
A
#
# COMPACT_ATOMS: atom_id res chain seq x y z
N MET A 1 -2.10 19.23 -23.19
CA MET A 1 -0.82 18.85 -22.59
C MET A 1 -1.10 17.62 -21.75
N THR A 2 -0.47 16.49 -22.04
CA THR A 2 -0.63 15.27 -21.24
C THR A 2 0.14 15.43 -19.92
N VAL A 3 -0.34 14.83 -18.83
CA VAL A 3 0.31 14.86 -17.49
C VAL A 3 1.78 14.41 -17.58
N SER A 4 2.13 13.54 -18.54
CA SER A 4 3.49 13.07 -18.78
C SER A 4 4.52 14.20 -19.03
N GLU A 5 4.11 15.40 -19.46
CA GLU A 5 5.03 16.52 -19.72
C GLU A 5 5.31 17.40 -18.49
N ARG A 6 4.60 17.13 -17.35
CA ARG A 6 4.69 17.95 -16.13
C ARG A 6 5.23 17.21 -14.91
N LEU A 7 5.51 15.90 -15.03
CA LEU A 7 5.98 15.12 -13.88
C LEU A 7 7.40 15.51 -13.48
N ILE A 8 7.54 16.10 -12.32
CA ILE A 8 8.84 16.43 -11.73
C ILE A 8 9.43 15.13 -11.16
N PRO A 9 10.63 14.74 -11.58
CA PRO A 9 11.27 13.52 -11.09
C PRO A 9 11.46 13.55 -9.57
N SER A 10 11.32 12.38 -8.93
CA SER A 10 11.77 12.18 -7.54
C SER A 10 13.28 12.46 -7.40
N PRO A 11 13.83 12.51 -6.19
CA PRO A 11 15.29 12.66 -6.01
C PRO A 11 16.11 11.58 -6.74
N GLN A 12 15.51 10.47 -7.11
CA GLN A 12 16.10 9.39 -7.90
C GLN A 12 15.83 9.53 -9.41
N GLY A 13 15.19 10.62 -9.84
CA GLY A 13 14.96 10.92 -11.26
C GLY A 13 13.58 10.50 -11.80
N ASP A 14 12.85 9.61 -11.11
CA ASP A 14 11.55 9.09 -11.58
C ASP A 14 10.40 9.66 -10.75
N PRO A 15 9.31 10.15 -11.37
CA PRO A 15 8.15 10.70 -10.65
C PRO A 15 7.39 9.59 -9.91
N THR A 16 7.03 9.87 -8.65
CA THR A 16 6.29 8.94 -7.79
C THR A 16 4.97 9.57 -7.37
N LEU A 17 3.88 8.81 -7.49
CA LEU A 17 2.57 9.14 -6.93
C LEU A 17 2.41 8.46 -5.56
N ILE A 18 2.04 9.22 -4.53
CA ILE A 18 1.66 8.69 -3.23
C ILE A 18 0.14 8.70 -3.14
N VAL A 19 -0.49 7.54 -3.03
CA VAL A 19 -1.93 7.36 -2.90
C VAL A 19 -2.27 7.25 -1.41
N ILE A 20 -3.12 8.15 -0.93
CA ILE A 20 -3.55 8.24 0.46
C ILE A 20 -5.08 8.22 0.52
N PRO A 21 -5.70 7.08 0.86
CA PRO A 21 -7.13 7.02 1.12
C PRO A 21 -7.51 7.79 2.38
N THR A 22 -8.63 8.54 2.33
CA THR A 22 -9.13 9.32 3.46
C THR A 22 -10.61 9.06 3.73
N TYR A 23 -10.95 9.03 5.02
CA TYR A 23 -12.32 9.13 5.52
C TYR A 23 -12.29 9.70 6.93
N ASN A 24 -12.63 11.00 7.07
CA ASN A 24 -12.53 11.77 8.32
C ASN A 24 -11.08 11.86 8.83
N GLU A 25 -10.18 12.41 8.01
CA GLU A 25 -8.75 12.51 8.33
C GLU A 25 -8.28 13.99 8.37
N MET A 26 -9.20 14.94 8.54
CA MET A 26 -8.88 16.37 8.56
C MET A 26 -7.88 16.75 9.66
N GLU A 27 -7.88 16.03 10.78
CA GLU A 27 -6.98 16.27 11.90
C GLU A 27 -5.52 15.91 11.57
N THR A 28 -5.29 14.85 10.78
CA THR A 28 -3.95 14.29 10.52
C THR A 28 -3.38 14.70 9.17
N LEU A 29 -4.23 14.85 8.16
CA LEU A 29 -3.83 15.02 6.76
C LEU A 29 -2.91 16.24 6.51
N PRO A 30 -3.16 17.44 7.06
CA PRO A 30 -2.31 18.61 6.82
C PRO A 30 -0.86 18.41 7.28
N ASP A 31 -0.66 17.79 8.44
CA ASP A 31 0.68 17.47 8.96
C ASP A 31 1.35 16.39 8.10
N ILE A 32 0.61 15.36 7.71
CA ILE A 32 1.13 14.27 6.86
C ILE A 32 1.65 14.82 5.53
N LEU A 33 0.88 15.66 4.83
CA LEU A 33 1.32 16.27 3.56
C LEU A 33 2.60 17.06 3.74
N THR A 34 2.67 17.90 4.78
CA THR A 34 3.86 18.70 5.10
C THR A 34 5.08 17.81 5.33
N ARG A 35 4.92 16.74 6.12
CA ARG A 35 6.01 15.80 6.42
C ARG A 35 6.42 14.96 5.22
N VAL A 36 5.48 14.56 4.36
CA VAL A 36 5.79 13.83 3.13
C VAL A 36 6.68 14.68 2.24
N TRP A 37 6.30 15.92 1.94
CA TRP A 37 7.11 16.79 1.08
C TRP A 37 8.43 17.22 1.71
N ALA A 38 8.54 17.24 3.03
CA ALA A 38 9.83 17.47 3.70
C ALA A 38 10.85 16.35 3.42
N HIS A 39 10.38 15.11 3.17
CA HIS A 39 11.26 13.96 2.90
C HIS A 39 11.30 13.54 1.43
N VAL A 40 10.24 13.82 0.67
CA VAL A 40 10.10 13.48 -0.77
C VAL A 40 9.53 14.70 -1.51
N PRO A 41 10.31 15.79 -1.68
CA PRO A 41 9.80 17.09 -2.13
C PRO A 41 9.23 17.09 -3.55
N HIS A 42 9.54 16.09 -4.36
CA HIS A 42 9.06 15.99 -5.74
C HIS A 42 7.94 14.96 -5.92
N ALA A 43 7.49 14.32 -4.85
CA ALA A 43 6.36 13.39 -4.94
C ALA A 43 5.05 14.12 -5.20
N HIS A 44 4.23 13.55 -6.08
CA HIS A 44 2.83 13.91 -6.21
C HIS A 44 2.00 13.11 -5.21
N ILE A 45 0.94 13.69 -4.70
CA ILE A 45 0.05 13.04 -3.73
C ILE A 45 -1.36 13.03 -4.30
N LEU A 46 -1.98 11.86 -4.30
CA LEU A 46 -3.39 11.68 -4.60
C LEU A 46 -4.14 11.33 -3.33
N ILE A 47 -5.03 12.20 -2.91
CA ILE A 47 -5.98 11.91 -1.86
C ILE A 47 -7.19 11.21 -2.51
N VAL A 48 -7.54 10.04 -1.99
CA VAL A 48 -8.73 9.31 -2.42
C VAL A 48 -9.77 9.42 -1.32
N ASP A 49 -10.67 10.38 -1.46
CA ASP A 49 -11.62 10.74 -0.41
C ASP A 49 -12.96 10.02 -0.56
N ASP A 50 -13.32 9.27 0.47
CA ASP A 50 -14.55 8.48 0.56
C ASP A 50 -15.77 9.31 1.04
N SER A 51 -15.96 10.51 0.48
CA SER A 51 -17.00 11.48 0.89
C SER A 51 -16.93 11.79 2.39
N SER A 52 -15.79 12.26 2.85
CA SER A 52 -15.54 12.61 4.24
C SER A 52 -16.47 13.73 4.74
N PRO A 53 -17.32 13.48 5.74
CA PRO A 53 -18.24 14.52 6.26
C PRO A 53 -17.55 15.60 7.11
N ASP A 54 -16.27 15.42 7.47
CA ASP A 54 -15.48 16.40 8.25
C ASP A 54 -14.85 17.50 7.41
N GLY A 55 -15.09 17.54 6.08
CA GLY A 55 -14.54 18.52 5.18
C GLY A 55 -13.13 18.18 4.65
N THR A 56 -12.63 16.95 4.85
CA THR A 56 -11.31 16.54 4.34
C THR A 56 -11.18 16.77 2.83
N GLY A 57 -12.17 16.33 2.03
CA GLY A 57 -12.12 16.45 0.58
C GLY A 57 -12.13 17.90 0.10
N GLU A 58 -13.02 18.74 0.66
CA GLU A 58 -13.12 20.17 0.34
C GLU A 58 -11.84 20.93 0.73
N TRP A 59 -11.22 20.54 1.84
CA TRP A 59 -9.95 21.13 2.25
C TRP A 59 -8.85 20.81 1.22
N VAL A 60 -8.79 19.59 0.71
CA VAL A 60 -7.83 19.20 -0.34
C VAL A 60 -8.11 19.98 -1.62
N ASP A 61 -9.38 20.15 -2.02
CA ASP A 61 -9.75 20.95 -3.19
C ASP A 61 -9.21 22.39 -3.10
N SER A 62 -9.36 23.01 -1.93
CA SER A 62 -8.84 24.37 -1.71
C SER A 62 -7.32 24.47 -1.77
N ARG A 63 -6.61 23.40 -1.35
CA ARG A 63 -5.15 23.37 -1.31
C ARG A 63 -4.51 23.09 -2.65
N ARG A 64 -5.13 22.27 -3.50
CA ARG A 64 -4.61 21.94 -4.83
C ARG A 64 -4.62 23.12 -5.80
N GLU A 65 -5.34 24.20 -5.51
CA GLU A 65 -5.30 25.43 -6.30
C GLU A 65 -3.90 26.08 -6.26
N ASP A 66 -3.20 25.94 -5.10
CA ASP A 66 -1.86 26.49 -4.89
C ASP A 66 -0.74 25.43 -4.98
N GLU A 67 -1.08 24.12 -5.08
CA GLU A 67 -0.11 23.03 -5.06
C GLU A 67 -0.37 22.02 -6.20
N GLU A 68 0.31 22.19 -7.31
CA GLU A 68 0.14 21.36 -8.51
C GLU A 68 0.46 19.86 -8.30
N ARG A 69 1.22 19.52 -7.24
CA ARG A 69 1.54 18.12 -6.90
C ARG A 69 0.46 17.44 -6.06
N LEU A 70 -0.58 18.18 -5.64
CA LEU A 70 -1.70 17.65 -4.86
C LEU A 70 -2.88 17.37 -5.79
N HIS A 71 -3.40 16.16 -5.71
CA HIS A 71 -4.56 15.71 -6.47
C HIS A 71 -5.60 15.14 -5.53
N VAL A 72 -6.87 15.16 -5.94
CA VAL A 72 -7.96 14.52 -5.22
C VAL A 72 -8.84 13.71 -6.16
N LEU A 73 -9.24 12.53 -5.69
CA LEU A 73 -10.24 11.68 -6.29
C LEU A 73 -11.41 11.52 -5.31
N HIS A 74 -12.50 12.23 -5.58
CA HIS A 74 -13.73 12.10 -4.77
C HIS A 74 -14.48 10.84 -5.15
N ARG A 75 -14.75 10.00 -4.16
CA ARG A 75 -15.58 8.82 -4.33
C ARG A 75 -16.99 9.09 -3.80
N PRO A 76 -18.04 8.53 -4.42
CA PRO A 76 -19.43 8.88 -4.08
C PRO A 76 -19.85 8.41 -2.69
N ALA A 77 -19.17 7.41 -2.12
CA ALA A 77 -19.44 6.85 -0.80
C ALA A 77 -18.26 5.99 -0.31
N LYS A 78 -18.22 5.77 1.01
CA LYS A 78 -17.27 4.85 1.64
C LYS A 78 -17.50 3.41 1.17
N SER A 79 -16.54 2.87 0.42
CA SER A 79 -16.61 1.52 -0.17
C SER A 79 -15.48 0.59 0.27
N GLY A 80 -14.71 1.00 1.27
CA GLY A 80 -13.61 0.22 1.85
C GLY A 80 -12.22 0.62 1.35
N LEU A 81 -11.22 0.31 2.17
CA LEU A 81 -9.83 0.72 1.97
C LEU A 81 -9.23 0.14 0.67
N ALA A 82 -9.49 -1.14 0.41
CA ALA A 82 -8.98 -1.82 -0.77
C ALA A 82 -9.44 -1.16 -2.06
N THR A 83 -10.74 -0.87 -2.17
CA THR A 83 -11.31 -0.21 -3.36
C THR A 83 -10.77 1.20 -3.53
N ALA A 84 -10.53 1.93 -2.44
CA ALA A 84 -9.91 3.26 -2.51
C ALA A 84 -8.47 3.18 -3.06
N TYR A 85 -7.68 2.21 -2.61
CA TYR A 85 -6.34 1.99 -3.19
C TYR A 85 -6.41 1.56 -4.65
N VAL A 86 -7.31 0.65 -5.02
CA VAL A 86 -7.48 0.19 -6.42
C VAL A 86 -7.82 1.37 -7.33
N ASP A 87 -8.78 2.21 -6.94
CA ASP A 87 -9.20 3.39 -7.72
C ASP A 87 -8.04 4.40 -7.84
N GLY A 88 -7.36 4.71 -6.73
CA GLY A 88 -6.23 5.64 -6.73
C GLY A 88 -5.02 5.14 -7.52
N MET A 89 -4.70 3.86 -7.42
CA MET A 89 -3.61 3.25 -8.19
C MET A 89 -3.97 3.17 -9.69
N GLY A 90 -5.23 2.86 -10.01
CA GLY A 90 -5.75 2.90 -11.37
C GLY A 90 -5.61 4.29 -11.99
N TRP A 91 -6.03 5.32 -11.26
CA TRP A 91 -5.84 6.70 -11.65
C TRP A 91 -4.35 7.02 -11.90
N GLY A 92 -3.47 6.58 -11.01
CA GLY A 92 -2.02 6.79 -11.16
C GLY A 92 -1.44 6.14 -12.42
N ILE A 93 -1.90 4.92 -12.77
CA ILE A 93 -1.52 4.23 -14.00
C ILE A 93 -2.01 5.01 -15.25
N GLU A 94 -3.27 5.44 -15.24
CA GLU A 94 -3.87 6.22 -16.32
C GLU A 94 -3.16 7.56 -16.54
N GLN A 95 -2.69 8.20 -15.47
CA GLN A 95 -1.91 9.43 -15.55
C GLN A 95 -0.43 9.21 -15.93
N GLY A 96 0.02 7.96 -16.04
CA GLY A 96 1.36 7.61 -16.51
C GLY A 96 2.45 7.69 -15.43
N TYR A 97 2.12 7.65 -14.14
CA TYR A 97 3.12 7.58 -13.07
C TYR A 97 3.87 6.25 -13.11
N PRO A 98 5.22 6.24 -13.20
CA PRO A 98 5.99 5.00 -13.26
C PRO A 98 6.01 4.26 -11.92
N PHE A 99 5.84 4.97 -10.81
CA PHE A 99 5.82 4.40 -9.47
C PHE A 99 4.63 4.92 -8.67
N ILE A 100 3.95 4.02 -7.96
CA ILE A 100 2.81 4.33 -7.10
C ILE A 100 3.08 3.78 -5.71
N LEU A 101 3.02 4.66 -4.71
CA LEU A 101 3.23 4.34 -3.31
C LEU A 101 1.89 4.40 -2.56
N GLN A 102 1.58 3.34 -1.82
CA GLN A 102 0.45 3.29 -0.88
C GLN A 102 0.90 3.78 0.49
N MET A 103 0.11 4.66 1.10
CA MET A 103 0.37 5.18 2.44
C MET A 103 -0.96 5.54 3.14
N ASP A 104 -1.10 5.16 4.41
CA ASP A 104 -2.29 5.52 5.21
C ASP A 104 -2.21 6.96 5.75
N ALA A 105 -3.39 7.56 6.00
CA ALA A 105 -3.54 8.94 6.48
C ALA A 105 -3.49 9.07 8.01
N ASP A 106 -3.35 7.98 8.77
CA ASP A 106 -3.48 7.96 10.24
C ASP A 106 -2.20 8.28 11.02
N GLY A 107 -1.13 8.66 10.30
CA GLY A 107 0.17 8.99 10.87
C GLY A 107 1.02 7.80 11.30
N SER A 108 0.55 6.56 11.11
CA SER A 108 1.30 5.36 11.49
C SER A 108 2.51 5.09 10.60
N HIS A 109 2.46 5.49 9.35
CA HIS A 109 3.58 5.42 8.41
C HIS A 109 4.44 6.68 8.51
N ARG A 110 5.74 6.51 8.79
CA ARG A 110 6.67 7.61 8.97
C ARG A 110 7.20 8.11 7.62
N PRO A 111 6.96 9.37 7.21
CA PRO A 111 7.46 9.88 5.93
C PRO A 111 8.99 9.83 5.78
N VAL A 112 9.76 9.83 6.89
CA VAL A 112 11.22 9.65 6.88
C VAL A 112 11.67 8.28 6.31
N ASP A 113 10.77 7.30 6.24
CA ASP A 113 11.07 5.99 5.67
C ASP A 113 10.84 5.93 4.14
N LEU A 114 10.10 6.88 3.56
CA LEU A 114 9.78 6.92 2.13
C LEU A 114 11.03 6.89 1.22
N PRO A 115 12.10 7.69 1.49
CA PRO A 115 13.31 7.63 0.70
C PRO A 115 13.96 6.25 0.63
N LYS A 116 13.78 5.40 1.67
CA LYS A 116 14.33 4.02 1.66
C LYS A 116 13.63 3.15 0.62
N LEU A 117 12.30 3.28 0.49
CA LEU A 117 11.53 2.54 -0.52
C LEU A 117 11.92 3.01 -1.93
N LEU A 118 12.02 4.31 -2.15
CA LEU A 118 12.43 4.89 -3.44
C LEU A 118 13.83 4.45 -3.85
N ALA A 119 14.79 4.54 -2.92
CA ALA A 119 16.15 4.10 -3.17
C ALA A 119 16.22 2.60 -3.50
N ARG A 120 15.40 1.79 -2.81
CA ARG A 120 15.34 0.35 -3.09
C ARG A 120 14.68 0.02 -4.44
N MET A 121 13.64 0.78 -4.84
CA MET A 121 12.98 0.65 -6.14
C MET A 121 13.94 0.94 -7.31
N ALA A 122 14.88 1.86 -7.12
CA ALA A 122 15.93 2.19 -8.07
C ALA A 122 17.10 1.18 -8.08
N GLY A 123 17.06 0.14 -7.26
CA GLY A 123 18.11 -0.87 -7.14
C GLY A 123 18.36 -1.64 -8.43
N PRO A 124 19.55 -2.28 -8.54
CA PRO A 124 20.00 -2.93 -9.78
C PRO A 124 19.14 -4.12 -10.22
N ASP A 125 18.46 -4.78 -9.29
CA ASP A 125 17.52 -5.89 -9.54
C ASP A 125 16.12 -5.42 -9.96
N LYS A 126 15.89 -4.09 -10.03
CA LYS A 126 14.66 -3.45 -10.52
C LYS A 126 13.39 -4.09 -9.96
N PRO A 127 13.16 -4.04 -8.64
CA PRO A 127 11.99 -4.67 -8.04
C PRO A 127 10.70 -4.10 -8.63
N ASP A 128 9.65 -4.94 -8.65
CA ASP A 128 8.30 -4.55 -9.05
C ASP A 128 7.47 -4.08 -7.86
N LEU A 129 7.79 -4.62 -6.66
CA LEU A 129 7.17 -4.25 -5.40
C LEU A 129 8.24 -4.11 -4.30
N VAL A 130 8.23 -2.96 -3.61
CA VAL A 130 9.00 -2.71 -2.39
C VAL A 130 8.03 -2.55 -1.22
N ILE A 131 8.15 -3.39 -0.20
CA ILE A 131 7.30 -3.38 1.00
C ILE A 131 8.08 -2.73 2.14
N GLY A 132 7.48 -1.74 2.79
CA GLY A 132 7.97 -1.20 4.07
C GLY A 132 7.62 -2.17 5.19
N SER A 133 8.60 -2.95 5.66
CA SER A 133 8.41 -4.10 6.54
C SER A 133 8.79 -3.80 7.98
N ARG A 134 7.90 -4.18 8.90
CA ARG A 134 8.12 -4.13 10.35
C ARG A 134 8.93 -5.33 10.86
N TRP A 135 9.02 -6.41 10.06
CA TRP A 135 9.50 -7.73 10.48
C TRP A 135 10.84 -8.15 9.86
N VAL A 136 11.44 -7.32 9.03
CA VAL A 136 12.83 -7.50 8.57
C VAL A 136 13.82 -6.92 9.59
N PRO A 137 15.10 -7.30 9.59
CA PRO A 137 16.11 -6.71 10.47
C PRO A 137 16.15 -5.18 10.31
N GLY A 138 16.06 -4.44 11.43
CA GLY A 138 15.96 -2.99 11.45
C GLY A 138 14.53 -2.44 11.39
N GLY A 139 13.52 -3.27 11.15
CA GLY A 139 12.11 -2.88 11.29
C GLY A 139 11.69 -2.79 12.75
N ALA A 140 10.76 -1.88 13.05
CA ALA A 140 10.30 -1.61 14.41
C ALA A 140 8.81 -1.24 14.46
N ILE A 141 8.22 -1.35 15.64
CA ILE A 141 6.88 -0.87 15.96
C ILE A 141 6.93 -0.11 17.27
N ASN A 142 6.36 1.07 17.31
CA ASN A 142 6.21 1.89 18.52
C ASN A 142 4.75 1.89 18.97
N GLY A 143 4.52 1.91 20.27
CA GLY A 143 3.20 2.08 20.90
C GLY A 143 2.36 0.80 21.02
N TRP A 144 2.62 -0.27 20.25
CA TRP A 144 1.81 -1.48 20.33
C TRP A 144 2.08 -2.31 21.58
N SER A 145 1.04 -2.89 22.15
CA SER A 145 1.17 -3.89 23.20
C SER A 145 1.90 -5.15 22.70
N SER A 146 2.62 -5.83 23.58
CA SER A 146 3.32 -7.09 23.26
C SER A 146 2.38 -8.15 22.69
N LYS A 147 1.12 -8.19 23.14
CA LYS A 147 0.07 -9.08 22.62
C LYS A 147 -0.26 -8.78 21.15
N ARG A 148 -0.41 -7.49 20.79
CA ARG A 148 -0.70 -7.06 19.40
C ARG A 148 0.49 -7.37 18.49
N VAL A 149 1.72 -7.14 18.96
CA VAL A 149 2.95 -7.49 18.24
C VAL A 149 3.01 -9.00 17.97
N ALA A 150 2.78 -9.83 19.00
CA ALA A 150 2.80 -11.28 18.87
C ALA A 150 1.73 -11.79 17.90
N LEU A 151 0.51 -11.24 17.96
CA LEU A 151 -0.58 -11.61 17.06
C LEU A 151 -0.25 -11.27 15.59
N SER A 152 0.27 -10.06 15.34
CA SER A 152 0.67 -9.64 13.99
C SER A 152 1.81 -10.50 13.42
N LYS A 153 2.81 -10.86 14.24
CA LYS A 153 3.87 -11.80 13.83
C LYS A 153 3.32 -13.17 13.51
N ALA A 154 2.43 -13.69 14.37
CA ALA A 154 1.80 -14.99 14.16
C ALA A 154 0.97 -15.02 12.86
N GLY A 155 0.20 -13.95 12.59
CA GLY A 155 -0.55 -13.79 11.34
C GLY A 155 0.35 -13.82 10.11
N ASN A 156 1.42 -13.02 10.11
CA ASN A 156 2.39 -13.03 9.00
C ASN A 156 3.11 -14.38 8.84
N TYR A 157 3.43 -15.06 9.96
CA TYR A 157 3.98 -16.42 9.90
C TYR A 157 2.99 -17.40 9.27
N TYR A 158 1.71 -17.31 9.64
CA TYR A 158 0.64 -18.13 9.07
C TYR A 158 0.48 -17.90 7.57
N VAL A 159 0.44 -16.63 7.12
CA VAL A 159 0.41 -16.27 5.68
C VAL A 159 1.59 -16.91 4.95
N ARG A 160 2.80 -16.76 5.48
CA ARG A 160 4.01 -17.35 4.88
C ARG A 160 3.94 -18.87 4.78
N PHE A 161 3.46 -19.53 5.81
CA PHE A 161 3.32 -20.98 5.84
C PHE A 161 2.30 -21.46 4.80
N CYS A 162 1.10 -20.88 4.80
CA CYS A 162 0.02 -21.30 3.90
C CYS A 162 0.33 -20.99 2.43
N LEU A 163 0.74 -19.75 2.14
CA LEU A 163 0.97 -19.29 0.77
C LEU A 163 2.39 -19.59 0.27
N GLY A 164 3.32 -19.99 1.14
CA GLY A 164 4.72 -20.24 0.80
C GLY A 164 5.43 -19.02 0.24
N THR A 165 5.04 -17.83 0.69
CA THR A 165 5.68 -16.58 0.30
C THR A 165 6.94 -16.33 1.13
N PRO A 166 8.04 -15.78 0.56
CA PRO A 166 9.20 -15.36 1.32
C PRO A 166 8.98 -14.03 2.07
N VAL A 167 7.94 -13.27 1.73
CA VAL A 167 7.62 -11.96 2.31
C VAL A 167 7.35 -12.11 3.81
N LYS A 168 8.04 -11.30 4.64
CA LYS A 168 7.93 -11.35 6.09
C LYS A 168 6.77 -10.51 6.62
N ASP A 169 6.41 -9.45 5.91
CA ASP A 169 5.34 -8.53 6.29
C ASP A 169 4.31 -8.36 5.16
N ALA A 170 3.58 -9.42 4.87
CA ALA A 170 2.55 -9.40 3.83
C ALA A 170 1.34 -8.50 4.17
N THR A 171 1.21 -8.09 5.44
CA THR A 171 0.13 -7.22 5.94
C THR A 171 0.53 -5.74 6.04
N ALA A 172 1.75 -5.38 5.64
CA ALA A 172 2.19 -3.98 5.66
C ALA A 172 1.40 -3.14 4.65
N GLY A 173 1.02 -1.92 5.06
CA GLY A 173 0.29 -0.96 4.20
C GLY A 173 1.21 -0.04 3.40
N LEU A 174 2.45 0.21 3.85
CA LEU A 174 3.39 1.05 3.13
C LEU A 174 4.07 0.27 2.01
N ARG A 175 3.74 0.57 0.77
CA ARG A 175 4.17 -0.20 -0.41
C ARG A 175 4.46 0.71 -1.59
N LEU A 176 5.51 0.39 -2.34
CA LEU A 176 5.86 1.07 -3.57
C LEU A 176 5.83 0.07 -4.72
N HIS A 177 4.97 0.33 -5.69
CA HIS A 177 4.75 -0.52 -6.86
C HIS A 177 5.32 0.11 -8.13
N ARG A 178 5.81 -0.73 -9.03
CA ARG A 178 6.11 -0.35 -10.40
C ARG A 178 4.82 -0.41 -11.23
N SER A 179 4.35 0.73 -11.73
CA SER A 179 3.07 0.83 -12.46
C SER A 179 3.04 -0.05 -13.71
N ALA A 180 4.16 -0.15 -14.43
CA ALA A 180 4.27 -0.99 -15.61
C ALA A 180 3.95 -2.47 -15.33
N PHE A 181 4.38 -3.01 -14.17
CA PHE A 181 4.06 -4.37 -13.76
C PHE A 181 2.57 -4.53 -13.49
N LEU A 182 1.97 -3.60 -12.72
CA LEU A 182 0.55 -3.62 -12.39
C LEU A 182 -0.32 -3.57 -13.65
N ALA A 183 0.02 -2.67 -14.58
CA ALA A 183 -0.71 -2.48 -15.84
C ALA A 183 -0.56 -3.68 -16.78
N GLN A 184 0.68 -4.16 -17.00
CA GLN A 184 0.96 -5.29 -17.90
C GLN A 184 0.22 -6.57 -17.50
N HIS A 185 0.04 -6.80 -16.21
CA HIS A 185 -0.58 -8.00 -15.67
C HIS A 185 -2.02 -7.80 -15.23
N GLU A 186 -2.60 -6.60 -15.44
CA GLU A 186 -3.96 -6.23 -15.03
C GLU A 186 -4.23 -6.57 -13.56
N VAL A 187 -3.24 -6.31 -12.67
CA VAL A 187 -3.27 -6.77 -11.27
C VAL A 187 -4.48 -6.21 -10.54
N LEU A 188 -4.77 -4.91 -10.70
CA LEU A 188 -5.85 -4.22 -10.01
C LEU A 188 -7.23 -4.80 -10.35
N GLY A 189 -7.45 -5.20 -11.60
CA GLY A 189 -8.70 -5.83 -12.04
C GLY A 189 -8.93 -7.26 -11.51
N ARG A 190 -7.92 -7.86 -10.86
CA ARG A 190 -8.00 -9.21 -10.27
C ARG A 190 -8.22 -9.19 -8.77
N VAL A 191 -8.14 -8.03 -8.13
CA VAL A 191 -8.36 -7.89 -6.69
C VAL A 191 -9.84 -8.12 -6.38
N ALA A 192 -10.11 -9.04 -5.47
CA ALA A 192 -11.46 -9.41 -5.04
C ALA A 192 -11.77 -8.95 -3.61
N THR A 193 -10.76 -8.78 -2.77
CA THR A 193 -10.90 -8.41 -1.36
C THR A 193 -11.19 -6.91 -1.21
N THR A 194 -12.18 -6.57 -0.41
CA THR A 194 -12.53 -5.17 -0.09
C THR A 194 -11.97 -4.67 1.25
N GLY A 195 -11.49 -5.59 2.09
CA GLY A 195 -11.00 -5.34 3.45
C GLY A 195 -9.47 -5.39 3.60
N PHE A 196 -9.02 -5.66 4.82
CA PHE A 196 -7.59 -5.70 5.18
C PHE A 196 -6.78 -6.83 4.50
N GLY A 197 -7.45 -7.92 4.10
CA GLY A 197 -6.84 -9.00 3.31
C GLY A 197 -6.28 -8.54 1.96
N PHE A 198 -6.65 -7.36 1.50
CA PHE A 198 -6.18 -6.72 0.28
C PHE A 198 -4.66 -6.76 0.12
N GLN A 199 -3.92 -6.43 1.17
CA GLN A 199 -2.45 -6.37 1.10
C GLN A 199 -1.83 -7.77 0.89
N VAL A 200 -2.41 -8.79 1.52
CA VAL A 200 -1.98 -10.19 1.34
C VAL A 200 -2.33 -10.68 -0.05
N GLU A 201 -3.55 -10.36 -0.53
CA GLU A 201 -4.01 -10.71 -1.88
C GLU A 201 -3.12 -10.07 -2.96
N MET A 202 -2.85 -8.77 -2.85
CA MET A 202 -1.95 -8.05 -3.77
C MET A 202 -0.55 -8.70 -3.81
N THR A 203 0.02 -8.99 -2.64
CA THR A 203 1.33 -9.67 -2.55
C THR A 203 1.32 -11.00 -3.28
N GLU A 204 0.27 -11.81 -3.08
CA GLU A 204 0.18 -13.13 -3.70
C GLU A 204 -0.10 -13.06 -5.21
N LEU A 205 -0.95 -12.12 -5.65
CA LEU A 205 -1.18 -11.87 -7.07
C LEU A 205 0.12 -11.47 -7.77
N GLU A 206 0.80 -10.44 -7.29
CA GLU A 206 2.06 -9.98 -7.89
C GLU A 206 3.12 -11.09 -7.88
N ARG A 207 3.27 -11.80 -6.75
CA ARG A 207 4.19 -12.94 -6.64
C ARG A 207 3.87 -14.06 -7.64
N SER A 208 2.59 -14.40 -7.81
CA SER A 208 2.16 -15.47 -8.73
C SER A 208 2.38 -15.11 -10.20
N LEU A 209 2.40 -13.83 -10.49
CA LEU A 209 2.69 -13.26 -11.81
C LEU A 209 4.18 -13.04 -12.07
N GLY A 210 5.04 -13.38 -11.09
CA GLY A 210 6.49 -13.35 -11.24
C GLY A 210 7.15 -12.03 -10.83
N ALA A 211 6.47 -11.17 -10.06
CA ALA A 211 7.04 -9.92 -9.56
C ALA A 211 8.30 -10.15 -8.71
N VAL A 212 9.29 -9.29 -8.89
CA VAL A 212 10.44 -9.16 -8.01
C VAL A 212 10.01 -8.35 -6.79
N ILE A 213 9.80 -9.03 -5.64
CA ILE A 213 9.34 -8.43 -4.40
C ILE A 213 10.48 -8.31 -3.40
N THR A 214 10.61 -7.16 -2.76
CA THR A 214 11.63 -6.90 -1.75
C THR A 214 11.05 -6.14 -0.56
N GLU A 215 11.73 -6.22 0.59
CA GLU A 215 11.32 -5.57 1.82
C GLU A 215 12.43 -4.63 2.32
N VAL A 216 12.04 -3.47 2.81
CA VAL A 216 12.94 -2.53 3.51
C VAL A 216 12.46 -2.28 4.93
N PRO A 217 13.35 -2.11 5.91
CA PRO A 217 12.95 -1.86 7.29
C PRO A 217 12.32 -0.48 7.44
N ILE A 218 11.15 -0.45 8.09
CA ILE A 218 10.47 0.79 8.51
C ILE A 218 10.17 0.76 9.99
N THR A 219 9.90 1.93 10.56
CA THR A 219 9.30 2.05 11.88
C THR A 219 7.83 2.40 11.73
N PHE A 220 6.97 1.58 12.30
CA PHE A 220 5.52 1.80 12.33
C PHE A 220 5.13 2.36 13.70
N ASP A 221 4.50 3.53 13.70
CA ASP A 221 4.04 4.16 14.93
C ASP A 221 2.57 3.79 15.21
N GLU A 222 2.14 3.88 16.48
CA GLU A 222 0.72 3.82 16.78
C GLU A 222 0.02 5.04 16.19
N ARG A 223 -1.22 4.88 15.73
CA ARG A 223 -2.02 5.96 15.13
C ARG A 223 -2.08 7.17 16.03
N ILE A 224 -2.01 8.36 15.42
CA ILE A 224 -2.15 9.63 16.13
C ILE A 224 -3.63 9.89 16.44
N ALA A 225 -4.54 9.54 15.51
CA ALA A 225 -5.98 9.74 15.63
C ALA A 225 -6.77 8.58 14.99
N GLY A 226 -8.07 8.47 15.31
CA GLY A 226 -9.01 7.49 14.76
C GLY A 226 -9.08 6.16 15.54
N GLU A 227 -10.24 5.49 15.44
CA GLU A 227 -10.45 4.17 16.05
C GLU A 227 -9.92 3.05 15.16
N SER A 228 -9.43 1.97 15.79
CA SER A 228 -9.02 0.77 15.05
C SER A 228 -10.22 0.10 14.41
N LYS A 229 -10.28 0.09 13.09
CA LYS A 229 -11.33 -0.58 12.29
C LYS A 229 -11.10 -2.10 12.15
N LEU A 230 -10.17 -2.68 12.93
CA LEU A 230 -9.96 -4.13 12.98
C LEU A 230 -11.09 -4.77 13.79
N ASP A 231 -12.08 -5.26 13.07
CA ASP A 231 -13.12 -6.13 13.62
C ASP A 231 -12.68 -7.61 13.53
N SER A 232 -13.13 -8.41 14.50
CA SER A 232 -12.87 -9.86 14.54
C SER A 232 -13.37 -10.59 13.28
N SER A 233 -14.41 -10.08 12.63
CA SER A 233 -14.95 -10.61 11.38
C SER A 233 -13.94 -10.50 10.23
N ILE A 234 -13.24 -9.39 10.12
CA ILE A 234 -12.22 -9.11 9.10
C ILE A 234 -11.03 -10.08 9.26
N PHE A 235 -10.60 -10.31 10.50
CA PHE A 235 -9.53 -11.29 10.78
C PHE A 235 -9.90 -12.71 10.36
N VAL A 236 -11.17 -13.09 10.56
CA VAL A 236 -11.68 -14.42 10.12
C VAL A 236 -11.72 -14.52 8.59
N GLU A 237 -12.15 -13.46 7.89
CA GLU A 237 -12.14 -13.42 6.41
C GLU A 237 -10.72 -13.59 5.85
N GLU A 238 -9.73 -12.92 6.44
CA GLU A 238 -8.32 -13.08 6.07
C GLU A 238 -7.83 -14.51 6.28
N LEU A 239 -8.13 -15.11 7.41
CA LEU A 239 -7.78 -16.51 7.69
C LEU A 239 -8.38 -17.46 6.67
N VAL A 240 -9.66 -17.30 6.32
CA VAL A 240 -10.35 -18.11 5.32
C VAL A 240 -9.72 -17.96 3.94
N MET A 241 -9.42 -16.71 3.52
CA MET A 241 -8.79 -16.42 2.23
C MET A 241 -7.39 -17.09 2.15
N VAL A 242 -6.56 -16.90 3.16
CA VAL A 242 -5.20 -17.46 3.24
C VAL A 242 -5.26 -19.00 3.23
N THR A 243 -6.19 -19.60 3.99
CA THR A 243 -6.38 -21.06 4.03
C THR A 243 -6.78 -21.61 2.67
N LYS A 244 -7.76 -20.98 1.99
CA LYS A 244 -8.19 -21.37 0.64
C LYS A 244 -7.06 -21.28 -0.39
N GLY A 245 -6.29 -20.19 -0.34
CA GLY A 245 -5.09 -20.01 -1.18
C GLY A 245 -4.05 -21.10 -0.95
N GLY A 246 -3.80 -21.46 0.30
CA GLY A 246 -2.89 -22.54 0.69
C GLY A 246 -3.33 -23.92 0.16
N LEU A 247 -4.62 -24.24 0.28
CA LEU A 247 -5.21 -25.48 -0.25
C LEU A 247 -5.11 -25.54 -1.78
N GLY A 248 -5.40 -24.41 -2.47
CA GLY A 248 -5.26 -24.30 -3.92
C GLY A 248 -3.83 -24.58 -4.39
N ARG A 249 -2.83 -24.08 -3.66
CA ARG A 249 -1.42 -24.34 -3.93
C ARG A 249 -1.04 -25.83 -3.77
N LEU A 250 -1.51 -26.45 -2.70
CA LEU A 250 -1.25 -27.88 -2.46
C LEU A 250 -1.89 -28.77 -3.54
N THR A 251 -3.09 -28.44 -3.99
CA THR A 251 -3.76 -29.20 -5.07
C THR A 251 -3.05 -29.01 -6.42
N GLN A 252 -2.54 -27.81 -6.72
CA GLN A 252 -1.73 -27.60 -7.93
C GLN A 252 -0.38 -28.33 -7.87
N ALA A 253 0.29 -28.34 -6.72
CA ALA A 253 1.54 -29.06 -6.52
C ALA A 253 1.33 -30.58 -6.69
N ALA A 254 0.26 -31.12 -6.11
CA ALA A 254 -0.12 -32.53 -6.29
C ALA A 254 -0.38 -32.87 -7.76
N ARG A 255 -1.18 -32.06 -8.48
CA ARG A 255 -1.44 -32.28 -9.92
C ARG A 255 -0.16 -32.28 -10.75
N ARG A 256 0.80 -31.37 -10.49
CA ARG A 256 2.10 -31.33 -11.18
C ARG A 256 2.99 -32.53 -10.87
N ALA A 257 2.88 -33.12 -9.68
CA ALA A 257 3.62 -34.30 -9.29
C ALA A 257 3.08 -35.59 -9.97
N PHE A 258 1.75 -35.65 -10.22
CA PHE A 258 1.10 -36.78 -10.88
C PHE A 258 1.05 -36.66 -12.41
N SER A 259 1.47 -35.53 -13.00
CA SER A 259 1.53 -35.33 -14.47
C SER A 259 2.94 -35.51 -15.07
N LYS A 260 3.90 -35.94 -14.25
CA LYS A 260 5.24 -36.42 -14.64
C LYS A 260 5.32 -37.94 -14.52
#